data_e63dbed0d12f3e16bebeaee55e58af78
#
_entry.id   e63dbed0d12f3e16bebeaee55e58af78
#
_cell.length_a   1.000
_cell.length_b   1.000
_cell.length_c   1.000
_cell.angle_alpha   90.00
_cell.angle_beta   90.00
_cell.angle_gamma   90.00
#
_symmetry.space_group_name_H-M   'P 1'
#
loop_
_entity.id
_entity.type
_entity.pdbx_description
1 polymer ?
#
loop_
_entity_poly.entity_id
_entity_poly.type
_entity_poly.pdbx_seq_one_letter_code
_entity_poly.pdbx_strand_id
1 'polypeptide(L)'
;METASEIKAFNKLFADYHGLFVRFANTYLQDEAAAEDIAVEGIMYYWENRHSLSSDSNIPAYILEAIKHKCLNFLRHLRVREDVEQRIQEHQQRVNSLRIATLEACDPQEI
;
A
#
# COMPACT_ATOMS: atom_id res chain seq x y z
N MET A 1 9.40 -28.09 -6.04
CA MET A 1 10.80 -27.71 -6.02
C MET A 1 11.11 -26.83 -7.19
N GLU A 2 11.81 -25.75 -6.97
CA GLU A 2 12.12 -24.85 -8.05
C GLU A 2 13.23 -25.39 -8.89
N THR A 3 13.13 -25.27 -10.18
CA THR A 3 14.20 -25.67 -11.08
C THR A 3 15.12 -24.50 -11.33
N ALA A 4 16.34 -24.77 -11.80
CA ALA A 4 17.26 -23.70 -12.15
C ALA A 4 16.69 -22.82 -13.25
N SER A 5 15.90 -23.40 -14.15
CA SER A 5 15.27 -22.64 -15.22
C SER A 5 14.21 -21.69 -14.68
N GLU A 6 13.44 -22.12 -13.70
CA GLU A 6 12.43 -21.25 -13.08
C GLU A 6 13.09 -20.11 -12.33
N ILE A 7 14.16 -20.37 -11.60
CA ILE A 7 14.85 -19.33 -10.85
C ILE A 7 15.47 -18.31 -11.80
N LYS A 8 16.02 -18.78 -12.91
CA LYS A 8 16.61 -17.88 -13.89
C LYS A 8 15.55 -16.97 -14.51
N ALA A 9 14.39 -17.54 -14.82
CA ALA A 9 13.29 -16.75 -15.38
C ALA A 9 12.77 -15.73 -14.36
N PHE A 10 12.71 -16.12 -13.09
CA PHE A 10 12.27 -15.21 -12.04
C PHE A 10 13.27 -14.05 -11.90
N ASN A 11 14.57 -14.36 -11.91
CA ASN A 11 15.58 -13.31 -11.79
C ASN A 11 15.52 -12.34 -12.97
N LYS A 12 15.24 -12.83 -14.15
CA LYS A 12 15.10 -11.97 -15.31
C LYS A 12 13.87 -11.10 -15.19
N LEU A 13 12.77 -11.67 -14.74
CA LEU A 13 11.54 -10.91 -14.53
C LEU A 13 11.79 -9.79 -13.52
N PHE A 14 12.46 -10.10 -12.43
CA PHE A 14 12.74 -9.12 -11.40
C PHE A 14 13.62 -8.00 -11.99
N ALA A 15 14.68 -8.36 -12.68
CA ALA A 15 15.58 -7.38 -13.26
C ALA A 15 14.90 -6.48 -14.28
N ASP A 16 14.02 -7.07 -15.10
CA ASP A 16 13.39 -6.32 -16.18
C ASP A 16 12.25 -5.44 -15.70
N TYR A 17 11.52 -5.85 -14.65
CA TYR A 17 10.26 -5.20 -14.30
C TYR A 17 10.26 -4.54 -12.93
N HIS A 18 11.24 -4.79 -12.08
CA HIS A 18 11.22 -4.25 -10.72
C HIS A 18 11.01 -2.72 -10.71
N GLY A 19 11.76 -2.02 -11.54
CA GLY A 19 11.63 -0.56 -11.60
C GLY A 19 10.26 -0.10 -12.03
N LEU A 20 9.66 -0.80 -13.00
CA LEU A 20 8.33 -0.46 -13.45
C LEU A 20 7.31 -0.70 -12.35
N PHE A 21 7.44 -1.81 -11.63
CA PHE A 21 6.52 -2.14 -10.55
C PHE A 21 6.61 -1.12 -9.41
N VAL A 22 7.82 -0.67 -9.08
CA VAL A 22 7.99 0.35 -8.05
C VAL A 22 7.34 1.65 -8.48
N ARG A 23 7.55 2.07 -9.72
CA ARG A 23 6.93 3.29 -10.22
C ARG A 23 5.42 3.19 -10.22
N PHE A 24 4.89 2.03 -10.61
CA PHE A 24 3.45 1.82 -10.63
C PHE A 24 2.89 1.93 -9.20
N ALA A 25 3.53 1.27 -8.23
CA ALA A 25 3.08 1.36 -6.84
C ALA A 25 3.17 2.79 -6.33
N ASN A 26 4.20 3.52 -6.73
CA ASN A 26 4.37 4.88 -6.26
C ASN A 26 3.34 5.85 -6.82
N THR A 27 2.70 5.53 -7.93
CA THR A 27 1.59 6.38 -8.40
C THR A 27 0.42 6.36 -7.43
N TYR A 28 0.28 5.27 -6.65
CA TYR A 28 -0.74 5.21 -5.64
C TYR A 28 -0.25 5.77 -4.30
N LEU A 29 0.99 5.46 -3.91
CA LEU A 29 1.43 5.69 -2.55
C LEU A 29 2.16 7.00 -2.35
N GLN A 30 2.86 7.47 -3.35
CA GLN A 30 3.68 8.69 -3.28
C GLN A 30 4.66 8.58 -2.10
N ASP A 31 5.25 7.39 -1.93
CA ASP A 31 6.19 7.09 -0.87
C ASP A 31 7.07 5.99 -1.43
N GLU A 32 8.30 6.32 -1.77
CA GLU A 32 9.17 5.39 -2.48
C GLU A 32 9.50 4.16 -1.66
N ALA A 33 9.70 4.31 -0.36
CA ALA A 33 10.03 3.16 0.46
C ALA A 33 8.87 2.18 0.53
N ALA A 34 7.65 2.69 0.71
CA ALA A 34 6.47 1.85 0.74
C ALA A 34 6.22 1.22 -0.63
N ALA A 35 6.46 1.98 -1.70
CA ALA A 35 6.26 1.48 -3.05
C ALA A 35 7.20 0.33 -3.35
N GLU A 36 8.46 0.43 -2.90
CA GLU A 36 9.41 -0.63 -3.13
C GLU A 36 9.01 -1.89 -2.37
N ASP A 37 8.59 -1.75 -1.12
CA ASP A 37 8.15 -2.89 -0.34
C ASP A 37 6.97 -3.59 -1.00
N ILE A 38 6.00 -2.82 -1.45
CA ILE A 38 4.79 -3.40 -2.05
C ILE A 38 5.10 -4.03 -3.40
N ALA A 39 6.00 -3.43 -4.17
CA ALA A 39 6.38 -4.02 -5.44
C ALA A 39 7.03 -5.40 -5.23
N VAL A 40 7.91 -5.51 -4.24
CA VAL A 40 8.54 -6.78 -3.92
C VAL A 40 7.50 -7.78 -3.44
N GLU A 41 6.55 -7.33 -2.59
CA GLU A 41 5.49 -8.22 -2.12
C GLU A 41 4.65 -8.74 -3.27
N GLY A 42 4.36 -7.90 -4.26
CA GLY A 42 3.60 -8.32 -5.43
C GLY A 42 4.33 -9.36 -6.25
N ILE A 43 5.64 -9.19 -6.42
CA ILE A 43 6.46 -10.15 -7.15
C ILE A 43 6.49 -11.47 -6.39
N MET A 44 6.65 -11.41 -5.06
CA MET A 44 6.68 -12.62 -4.26
C MET A 44 5.33 -13.32 -4.24
N TYR A 45 4.24 -12.57 -4.26
CA TYR A 45 2.91 -13.15 -4.35
C TYR A 45 2.76 -13.94 -5.64
N TYR A 46 3.25 -13.40 -6.76
CA TYR A 46 3.26 -14.15 -8.01
C TYR A 46 4.07 -15.43 -7.86
N TRP A 47 5.27 -15.31 -7.27
CA TRP A 47 6.15 -16.47 -7.15
C TRP A 47 5.47 -17.60 -6.36
N GLU A 48 4.82 -17.24 -5.28
CA GLU A 48 4.15 -18.23 -4.44
C GLU A 48 2.95 -18.86 -5.13
N ASN A 49 2.32 -18.16 -6.05
CA ASN A 49 1.12 -18.66 -6.71
C ASN A 49 1.36 -19.06 -8.18
N ARG A 50 2.60 -19.12 -8.59
CA ARG A 50 2.89 -19.31 -10.01
C ARG A 50 2.37 -20.60 -10.60
N HIS A 51 2.28 -21.65 -9.77
CA HIS A 51 1.83 -22.93 -10.27
C HIS A 51 0.32 -23.00 -10.49
N SER A 52 -0.41 -22.05 -9.98
CA SER A 52 -1.86 -22.01 -10.21
C SER A 52 -2.22 -21.18 -11.43
N LEU A 53 -1.25 -20.59 -12.12
CA LEU A 53 -1.52 -19.79 -13.29
C LEU A 53 -1.42 -20.62 -14.55
N SER A 54 -2.23 -20.28 -15.56
CA SER A 54 -2.15 -20.97 -16.82
C SER A 54 -0.90 -20.53 -17.56
N SER A 55 -0.45 -21.36 -18.52
CA SER A 55 0.80 -21.09 -19.21
C SER A 55 0.74 -19.85 -20.10
N ASP A 56 -0.47 -19.41 -20.48
CA ASP A 56 -0.59 -18.24 -21.31
C ASP A 56 -0.95 -16.98 -20.51
N SER A 57 -0.80 -17.01 -19.19
CA SER A 57 -1.06 -15.84 -18.36
C SER A 57 -0.03 -14.76 -18.64
N ASN A 58 -0.47 -13.52 -18.58
CA ASN A 58 0.43 -12.36 -18.69
C ASN A 58 0.99 -12.08 -17.30
N ILE A 59 2.20 -12.52 -17.05
CA ILE A 59 2.80 -12.45 -15.71
C ILE A 59 2.96 -11.01 -15.21
N PRO A 60 3.49 -10.08 -16.01
CA PRO A 60 3.58 -8.70 -15.52
C PRO A 60 2.22 -8.10 -15.18
N ALA A 61 1.19 -8.40 -15.98
CA ALA A 61 -0.15 -7.89 -15.68
C ALA A 61 -0.70 -8.48 -14.39
N TYR A 62 -0.42 -9.76 -14.14
CA TYR A 62 -0.85 -10.40 -12.91
C TYR A 62 -0.19 -9.71 -11.70
N ILE A 63 1.11 -9.42 -11.80
CA ILE A 63 1.82 -8.78 -10.71
C ILE A 63 1.31 -7.35 -10.50
N LEU A 64 1.04 -6.61 -11.58
CA LEU A 64 0.51 -5.27 -11.46
C LEU A 64 -0.84 -5.26 -10.76
N GLU A 65 -1.67 -6.25 -11.03
CA GLU A 65 -2.95 -6.34 -10.37
C GLU A 65 -2.78 -6.62 -8.88
N ALA A 66 -1.84 -7.50 -8.52
CA ALA A 66 -1.55 -7.77 -7.12
C ALA A 66 -1.03 -6.52 -6.42
N ILE A 67 -0.16 -5.77 -7.08
CA ILE A 67 0.40 -4.53 -6.52
C ILE A 67 -0.73 -3.51 -6.31
N LYS A 68 -1.64 -3.40 -7.28
CA LYS A 68 -2.74 -2.46 -7.16
C LYS A 68 -3.58 -2.78 -5.92
N HIS A 69 -3.92 -4.04 -5.72
CA HIS A 69 -4.72 -4.43 -4.55
C HIS A 69 -3.98 -4.14 -3.24
N LYS A 70 -2.68 -4.39 -3.22
CA LYS A 70 -1.90 -4.13 -2.01
C LYS A 70 -1.79 -2.63 -1.74
N CYS A 71 -1.66 -1.82 -2.78
CA CYS A 71 -1.61 -0.37 -2.63
C CYS A 71 -2.94 0.17 -2.10
N LEU A 72 -4.05 -0.32 -2.63
CA LEU A 72 -5.36 0.15 -2.17
C LEU A 72 -5.60 -0.25 -0.72
N ASN A 73 -5.17 -1.44 -0.32
CA ASN A 73 -5.27 -1.85 1.07
C ASN A 73 -4.40 -0.98 1.97
N PHE A 74 -3.18 -0.67 1.53
CA PHE A 74 -2.28 0.18 2.28
C PHE A 74 -2.92 1.54 2.50
N LEU A 75 -3.47 2.14 1.45
CA LEU A 75 -4.10 3.45 1.56
C LEU A 75 -5.34 3.43 2.45
N ARG A 76 -6.10 2.34 2.40
CA ARG A 76 -7.28 2.21 3.24
C ARG A 76 -6.89 2.16 4.70
N HIS A 77 -5.86 1.40 5.05
CA HIS A 77 -5.41 1.31 6.42
C HIS A 77 -4.80 2.64 6.89
N LEU A 78 -4.09 3.32 6.01
CA LEU A 78 -3.52 4.60 6.36
C LEU A 78 -4.61 5.64 6.64
N ARG A 79 -5.65 5.64 5.82
CA ARG A 79 -6.76 6.57 6.02
C ARG A 79 -7.47 6.33 7.35
N VAL A 80 -7.70 5.07 7.71
CA VAL A 80 -8.34 4.77 8.97
C VAL A 80 -7.49 5.26 10.13
N ARG A 81 -6.18 5.07 10.05
CA ARG A 81 -5.30 5.51 11.11
C ARG A 81 -5.32 7.05 11.24
N GLU A 82 -5.29 7.75 10.11
CA GLU A 82 -5.34 9.20 10.14
C GLU A 82 -6.64 9.72 10.72
N ASP A 83 -7.75 9.08 10.39
CA ASP A 83 -9.04 9.47 10.93
C ASP A 83 -9.07 9.30 12.44
N VAL A 84 -8.53 8.22 12.96
CA VAL A 84 -8.50 7.99 14.40
C VAL A 84 -7.63 9.04 15.08
N GLU A 85 -6.47 9.34 14.52
CA GLU A 85 -5.59 10.33 15.09
C GLU A 85 -6.24 11.72 15.10
N GLN A 86 -6.94 12.04 14.03
CA GLN A 86 -7.61 13.32 13.96
C GLN A 86 -8.71 13.43 14.99
N ARG A 87 -9.48 12.38 15.21
CA ARG A 87 -10.53 12.37 16.21
C ARG A 87 -9.97 12.55 17.62
N ILE A 88 -8.82 11.96 17.89
CA ILE A 88 -8.18 12.11 19.18
C ILE A 88 -7.76 13.57 19.39
N GLN A 89 -7.19 14.18 18.36
CA GLN A 89 -6.78 15.57 18.46
C GLN A 89 -7.98 16.51 18.66
N GLU A 90 -9.06 16.25 17.96
CA GLU A 90 -10.26 17.08 18.12
C GLU A 90 -10.84 16.96 19.52
N HIS A 91 -10.85 15.76 20.07
CA HIS A 91 -11.33 15.55 21.42
C HIS A 91 -10.45 16.31 22.42
N GLN A 92 -9.14 16.26 22.23
CA GLN A 92 -8.23 16.95 23.11
C GLN A 92 -8.46 18.47 23.07
N GLN A 93 -8.69 19.01 21.89
CA GLN A 93 -8.95 20.41 21.74
C GLN A 93 -10.23 20.83 22.43
N ARG A 94 -11.27 20.02 22.35
CA ARG A 94 -12.51 20.33 23.01
C ARG A 94 -12.36 20.35 24.54
N VAL A 95 -11.60 19.39 25.06
CA VAL A 95 -11.33 19.34 26.49
C VAL A 95 -10.58 20.59 26.93
N ASN A 96 -9.58 20.99 26.15
CA ASN A 96 -8.80 22.18 26.47
C ASN A 96 -9.66 23.44 26.42
N SER A 97 -10.53 23.52 25.44
CA SER A 97 -11.43 24.69 25.35
C SER A 97 -12.36 24.78 26.55
N LEU A 98 -12.87 23.65 27.01
CA LEU A 98 -13.72 23.66 28.18
C LEU A 98 -12.95 24.10 29.43
N ARG A 99 -11.71 23.68 29.54
CA ARG A 99 -10.93 24.08 30.67
C ARG A 99 -10.70 25.57 30.67
N ILE A 100 -10.39 26.11 29.53
CA ILE A 100 -10.14 27.48 29.44
C ILE A 100 -11.43 28.20 29.51
N ALA A 101 -12.42 27.57 29.25
CA ALA A 101 -13.72 28.18 29.38
C ALA A 101 -13.94 29.20 28.51
N THR A 102 -13.29 29.32 27.65
CA THR A 102 -13.53 30.40 26.95
C THR A 102 -14.39 30.17 26.03
N LEU A 103 -14.70 29.43 25.90
CA LEU A 103 -15.61 29.44 25.09
C LEU A 103 -15.84 29.51 23.83
N GLU A 104 -15.42 29.81 23.25
CA GLU A 104 -15.73 29.97 22.04
C GLU A 104 -15.78 28.78 21.56
N ALA A 105 -15.66 28.20 21.86
CA ALA A 105 -15.74 27.13 21.69
C ALA A 105 -16.13 26.50 20.53
N CYS A 106 -16.69 26.57 20.10
CA CYS A 106 -17.10 26.09 19.01
C CYS A 106 -16.30 25.35 18.19
N ASP A 107 -16.34 24.35 18.10
CA ASP A 107 -15.65 23.65 17.27
C ASP A 107 -16.43 23.22 16.22
N PRO A 108 -16.35 23.76 15.28
CA PRO A 108 -17.13 23.57 14.19
C PRO A 108 -17.03 22.27 13.62
N GLN A 109 -16.10 21.70 13.71
CA GLN A 109 -15.99 20.63 13.07
C GLN A 109 -16.59 19.59 13.57
N GLU A 110 -17.08 19.54 14.21
CA GLU A 110 -17.58 18.64 14.70
C GLU A 110 -18.20 17.94 13.83
N ILE A 111 -18.28 17.67 13.25
CA ILE A 111 -18.83 16.98 12.33
C ILE A 111 -18.97 15.72 12.51
#